data_199417fcdec1e8ad06e6262aeb3238df
#
_entry.id   199417fcdec1e8ad06e6262aeb3238df
#
_cell.length_a   1.000
_cell.length_b   1.000
_cell.length_c   1.000
_cell.angle_alpha   90.00
_cell.angle_beta   90.00
_cell.angle_gamma   90.00
#
_symmetry.space_group_name_H-M   'P 1'
#
loop_
_entity.id
_entity.type
_entity.pdbx_description
1 polymer ?
#
loop_
_entity_poly.entity_id
_entity_poly.type
_entity_poly.pdbx_seq_one_letter_code
_entity_poly.pdbx_strand_id
1 'polypeptide(L)'
;MKKLLYLLLVAVFAIISCCNTEQKHTAKVYMTKDISAEGLVKVYEALGVKPKGNVAVKISTGEPGGRNFLKPELIKELVQKVNGTIVECNVAYQGPRYTTEAHLQTAKEHGFLDIADVDIMDAEGEIIIPVKDTTHIKYNIVGSHLANYDYMINLAHFKGHGMGGFGGVLKNQSIGVASGNGKAYIHTAGVIDTKEKMWDRLFTTEQDHFLESMAAAAQSVHDYFKNGDNIIYINVMNNLSVDCDCSAHPADPTMKDIGILASKDPVALDQACVELVFAVVPEEGNDSAPLIERIKSRHGTHIIDHAEKIGLGSKKYELVNID
;
A
#
# COMPACT_ATOMS: atom_id res chain seq x y z
N MET A 1 57.17 7.49 27.13
CA MET A 1 56.83 7.41 25.68
C MET A 1 55.78 6.36 25.35
N LYS A 2 55.84 5.11 25.85
CA LYS A 2 54.84 4.07 25.54
C LYS A 2 53.40 4.38 26.02
N LYS A 3 53.20 5.07 27.16
CA LYS A 3 51.86 5.44 27.68
C LYS A 3 51.20 6.59 26.89
N LEU A 4 52.00 7.48 26.29
CA LEU A 4 51.46 8.57 25.45
C LEU A 4 50.97 8.07 24.09
N LEU A 5 51.62 7.02 23.56
CA LEU A 5 51.26 6.40 22.30
C LEU A 5 49.91 5.63 22.39
N TYR A 6 49.65 5.03 23.58
CA TYR A 6 48.36 4.32 23.82
C TYR A 6 47.15 5.28 23.92
N LEU A 7 47.36 6.46 24.51
CA LEU A 7 46.31 7.49 24.61
C LEU A 7 45.96 8.10 23.24
N LEU A 8 46.93 8.25 22.34
CA LEU A 8 46.70 8.71 20.97
C LEU A 8 45.98 7.67 20.11
N LEU A 9 46.26 6.37 20.26
CA LEU A 9 45.58 5.28 19.56
C LEU A 9 44.13 5.13 20.01
N VAL A 10 43.80 5.30 21.30
CA VAL A 10 42.43 5.25 21.81
C VAL A 10 41.64 6.47 21.36
N ALA A 11 42.25 7.65 21.29
CA ALA A 11 41.57 8.87 20.80
C ALA A 11 41.26 8.80 19.30
N VAL A 12 42.10 8.17 18.47
CA VAL A 12 41.87 7.98 17.04
C VAL A 12 40.74 6.96 16.80
N PHE A 13 40.62 5.89 17.60
CA PHE A 13 39.52 4.94 17.52
C PHE A 13 38.16 5.55 17.95
N ALA A 14 38.17 6.47 18.94
CA ALA A 14 36.94 7.15 19.37
C ALA A 14 36.44 8.18 18.36
N ILE A 15 37.31 8.78 17.53
CA ILE A 15 36.92 9.75 16.50
C ILE A 15 36.37 9.05 15.24
N ILE A 16 36.82 7.83 14.94
CA ILE A 16 36.30 7.04 13.79
C ILE A 16 34.90 6.47 14.09
N SER A 17 34.53 6.33 15.37
CA SER A 17 33.21 5.79 15.76
C SER A 17 32.06 6.82 15.73
N CYS A 18 32.33 8.11 15.53
CA CYS A 18 31.32 9.18 15.55
C CYS A 18 30.93 9.73 14.19
N CYS A 19 31.36 9.13 13.08
CA CYS A 19 30.98 9.58 11.72
C CYS A 19 30.29 8.47 10.89
N ASN A 20 29.52 7.59 11.52
CA ASN A 20 28.45 6.92 10.78
C ASN A 20 27.20 7.81 10.84
N THR A 21 27.20 8.92 10.10
CA THR A 21 25.96 9.46 9.58
C THR A 21 25.42 8.39 8.65
N GLU A 22 24.39 7.65 9.09
CA GLU A 22 23.54 6.90 8.18
C GLU A 22 23.18 7.86 7.04
N GLN A 23 23.79 7.67 5.88
CA GLN A 23 23.30 8.28 4.64
C GLN A 23 21.89 7.70 4.48
N LYS A 24 20.86 8.44 4.93
CA LYS A 24 19.48 8.08 4.65
C LYS A 24 19.38 7.93 3.13
N HIS A 25 19.27 6.69 2.69
CA HIS A 25 19.23 6.35 1.27
C HIS A 25 18.03 7.05 0.66
N THR A 26 18.28 7.94 -0.30
CA THR A 26 17.19 8.61 -1.03
C THR A 26 16.54 7.57 -1.93
N ALA A 27 15.28 7.26 -1.70
CA ALA A 27 14.54 6.28 -2.47
C ALA A 27 14.29 6.81 -3.90
N LYS A 28 14.31 5.94 -4.89
CA LYS A 28 13.88 6.30 -6.26
C LYS A 28 12.40 5.98 -6.43
N VAL A 29 11.68 6.95 -6.97
CA VAL A 29 10.30 6.81 -7.44
C VAL A 29 10.29 7.04 -8.94
N TYR A 30 10.07 5.98 -9.70
CA TYR A 30 9.95 6.04 -11.15
C TYR A 30 8.53 6.43 -11.54
N MET A 31 8.38 7.29 -12.55
CA MET A 31 7.09 7.80 -12.99
C MET A 31 7.00 7.84 -14.51
N THR A 32 5.85 7.44 -15.05
CA THR A 32 5.41 7.71 -16.42
C THR A 32 4.03 8.38 -16.42
N LYS A 33 3.77 9.24 -17.39
CA LYS A 33 2.43 9.79 -17.66
C LYS A 33 1.59 8.88 -18.52
N ASP A 34 2.21 7.87 -19.13
CA ASP A 34 1.52 6.87 -19.94
C ASP A 34 0.75 5.89 -19.06
N ILE A 35 -0.58 6.06 -18.98
CA ILE A 35 -1.50 5.18 -18.23
C ILE A 35 -2.06 4.13 -19.21
N SER A 36 -1.16 3.35 -19.80
CA SER A 36 -1.47 2.18 -20.62
C SER A 36 -0.89 0.91 -20.00
N ALA A 37 -1.22 -0.26 -20.56
CA ALA A 37 -0.61 -1.52 -20.16
C ALA A 37 0.91 -1.49 -20.39
N GLU A 38 1.36 -0.90 -21.49
CA GLU A 38 2.78 -0.70 -21.81
C GLU A 38 3.46 0.23 -20.82
N GLY A 39 2.82 1.35 -20.44
CA GLY A 39 3.31 2.28 -19.43
C GLY A 39 3.46 1.64 -18.06
N LEU A 40 2.50 0.77 -17.66
CA LEU A 40 2.57 0.00 -16.43
C LEU A 40 3.75 -0.98 -16.45
N VAL A 41 3.97 -1.70 -17.55
CA VAL A 41 5.11 -2.60 -17.71
C VAL A 41 6.42 -1.83 -17.69
N LYS A 42 6.48 -0.68 -18.36
CA LYS A 42 7.68 0.18 -18.42
C LYS A 42 8.11 0.67 -17.04
N VAL A 43 7.16 1.14 -16.20
CA VAL A 43 7.49 1.60 -14.84
C VAL A 43 7.91 0.44 -13.92
N TYR A 44 7.31 -0.74 -14.10
CA TYR A 44 7.74 -1.96 -13.40
C TYR A 44 9.18 -2.34 -13.81
N GLU A 45 9.52 -2.33 -15.08
CA GLU A 45 10.86 -2.67 -15.58
C GLU A 45 11.93 -1.70 -15.08
N ALA A 46 11.59 -0.41 -14.92
CA ALA A 46 12.49 0.60 -14.36
C ALA A 46 12.97 0.28 -12.93
N LEU A 47 12.22 -0.52 -12.16
CA LEU A 47 12.65 -1.00 -10.84
C LEU A 47 13.82 -1.99 -10.90
N GLY A 48 14.10 -2.60 -12.07
CA GLY A 48 15.20 -3.53 -12.27
C GLY A 48 15.08 -4.81 -11.42
N VAL A 49 13.87 -5.26 -11.10
CA VAL A 49 13.61 -6.45 -10.29
C VAL A 49 13.16 -7.62 -11.14
N LYS A 50 13.38 -8.83 -10.63
CA LYS A 50 12.87 -10.08 -11.23
C LYS A 50 12.26 -10.93 -10.13
N PRO A 51 10.93 -10.94 -9.99
CA PRO A 51 10.22 -11.79 -9.06
C PRO A 51 10.59 -13.26 -9.24
N LYS A 52 10.66 -14.02 -8.16
CA LYS A 52 10.96 -15.44 -8.16
C LYS A 52 9.92 -16.17 -7.32
N GLY A 53 9.66 -17.43 -7.69
CA GLY A 53 8.66 -18.25 -7.02
C GLY A 53 7.23 -17.84 -7.38
N ASN A 54 6.31 -18.06 -6.47
CA ASN A 54 4.91 -17.71 -6.63
C ASN A 54 4.72 -16.20 -6.39
N VAL A 55 4.15 -15.50 -7.36
CA VAL A 55 4.00 -14.04 -7.34
C VAL A 55 2.56 -13.66 -7.04
N ALA A 56 2.33 -12.96 -5.91
CA ALA A 56 1.08 -12.30 -5.61
C ALA A 56 1.04 -10.91 -6.26
N VAL A 57 -0.01 -10.60 -7.03
CA VAL A 57 -0.30 -9.24 -7.49
C VAL A 57 -1.48 -8.72 -6.67
N LYS A 58 -1.18 -7.91 -5.64
CA LYS A 58 -2.20 -7.37 -4.73
C LYS A 58 -2.85 -6.13 -5.32
N ILE A 59 -4.14 -6.25 -5.62
CA ILE A 59 -4.96 -5.15 -6.14
C ILE A 59 -6.19 -4.91 -5.26
N SER A 60 -7.07 -3.99 -5.66
CA SER A 60 -8.47 -3.93 -5.24
C SER A 60 -9.36 -4.20 -6.45
N THR A 61 -10.15 -5.26 -6.38
CA THR A 61 -11.03 -5.69 -7.48
C THR A 61 -12.28 -4.82 -7.64
N GLY A 62 -12.51 -3.89 -6.70
CA GLY A 62 -13.66 -2.99 -6.72
C GLY A 62 -14.94 -3.62 -6.16
N GLU A 63 -15.90 -2.78 -5.80
CA GLU A 63 -17.23 -3.19 -5.35
C GLU A 63 -18.16 -3.31 -6.55
N PRO A 64 -19.14 -4.26 -6.58
CA PRO A 64 -20.15 -4.32 -7.62
C PRO A 64 -20.87 -2.98 -7.81
N GLY A 65 -21.01 -2.52 -9.07
CA GLY A 65 -21.52 -1.20 -9.40
C GLY A 65 -20.49 -0.08 -9.38
N GLY A 66 -19.31 -0.30 -8.76
CA GLY A 66 -18.17 0.60 -8.85
C GLY A 66 -17.58 0.67 -10.25
N ARG A 67 -17.03 1.83 -10.63
CA ARG A 67 -16.52 2.05 -12.00
C ARG A 67 -15.07 2.52 -12.06
N ASN A 68 -14.50 2.97 -10.93
CA ASN A 68 -13.21 3.62 -10.91
C ASN A 68 -12.03 2.67 -10.63
N PHE A 69 -12.27 1.40 -10.29
CA PHE A 69 -11.22 0.41 -10.02
C PHE A 69 -10.30 0.19 -11.23
N LEU A 70 -9.09 -0.29 -10.99
CA LEU A 70 -8.12 -0.62 -12.05
C LEU A 70 -8.72 -1.69 -12.99
N LYS A 71 -8.79 -1.36 -14.26
CA LYS A 71 -9.39 -2.26 -15.24
C LYS A 71 -8.46 -3.42 -15.57
N PRO A 72 -9.00 -4.65 -15.80
CA PRO A 72 -8.21 -5.81 -16.18
C PRO A 72 -7.28 -5.55 -17.37
N GLU A 73 -7.77 -4.80 -18.39
CA GLU A 73 -7.02 -4.49 -19.61
C GLU A 73 -5.72 -3.72 -19.29
N LEU A 74 -5.75 -2.84 -18.29
CA LEU A 74 -4.59 -2.06 -17.88
C LEU A 74 -3.51 -2.95 -17.23
N ILE A 75 -3.94 -3.92 -16.41
CA ILE A 75 -3.01 -4.70 -15.58
C ILE A 75 -2.60 -6.03 -16.18
N LYS A 76 -3.31 -6.52 -17.21
CA LYS A 76 -3.15 -7.84 -17.82
C LYS A 76 -1.71 -8.15 -18.19
N GLU A 77 -1.05 -7.26 -18.92
CA GLU A 77 0.31 -7.49 -19.41
C GLU A 77 1.32 -7.66 -18.28
N LEU A 78 1.22 -6.84 -17.22
CA LEU A 78 2.07 -6.96 -16.05
C LEU A 78 1.83 -8.28 -15.33
N VAL A 79 0.55 -8.63 -15.05
CA VAL A 79 0.20 -9.86 -14.34
C VAL A 79 0.70 -11.09 -15.08
N GLN A 80 0.49 -11.15 -16.40
CA GLN A 80 0.96 -12.25 -17.25
C GLN A 80 2.48 -12.28 -17.39
N LYS A 81 3.14 -11.13 -17.50
CA LYS A 81 4.61 -11.03 -17.58
C LYS A 81 5.30 -11.62 -16.35
N VAL A 82 4.73 -11.48 -15.19
CA VAL A 82 5.30 -12.00 -13.94
C VAL A 82 4.74 -13.38 -13.56
N ASN A 83 3.86 -13.95 -14.37
CA ASN A 83 3.11 -15.17 -14.06
C ASN A 83 2.46 -15.08 -12.68
N GLY A 84 1.79 -13.94 -12.41
CA GLY A 84 1.24 -13.61 -11.11
C GLY A 84 -0.18 -14.09 -10.92
N THR A 85 -0.53 -14.38 -9.67
CA THR A 85 -1.92 -14.56 -9.21
C THR A 85 -2.41 -13.25 -8.64
N ILE A 86 -3.60 -12.81 -9.05
CA ILE A 86 -4.27 -11.65 -8.45
C ILE A 86 -4.75 -12.05 -7.06
N VAL A 87 -4.42 -11.26 -6.03
CA VAL A 87 -4.76 -11.59 -4.64
C VAL A 87 -5.56 -10.49 -3.95
N GLU A 88 -6.55 -10.90 -3.17
CA GLU A 88 -7.39 -10.07 -2.30
C GLU A 88 -7.67 -10.78 -0.96
N CYS A 89 -8.31 -10.09 -0.01
CA CYS A 89 -8.97 -10.67 1.15
C CYS A 89 -10.39 -10.13 1.27
N ASN A 90 -11.30 -10.93 1.85
CA ASN A 90 -12.68 -10.56 2.10
C ASN A 90 -12.79 -9.25 2.90
N VAL A 91 -13.86 -8.51 2.70
CA VAL A 91 -14.12 -7.27 3.44
C VAL A 91 -14.68 -7.57 4.84
N ALA A 92 -14.55 -6.61 5.76
CA ALA A 92 -15.04 -6.74 7.12
C ALA A 92 -16.49 -6.26 7.31
N TYR A 93 -17.07 -5.61 6.30
CA TYR A 93 -18.45 -5.14 6.31
C TYR A 93 -19.36 -6.06 5.50
N GLN A 94 -20.63 -6.14 5.87
CA GLN A 94 -21.64 -6.90 5.13
C GLN A 94 -21.79 -6.35 3.71
N GLY A 95 -21.71 -7.22 2.71
CA GLY A 95 -21.81 -6.83 1.30
C GLY A 95 -21.35 -7.93 0.34
N PRO A 96 -21.28 -7.60 -0.97
CA PRO A 96 -20.98 -8.58 -2.02
C PRO A 96 -19.57 -9.18 -1.96
N ARG A 97 -18.65 -8.62 -1.18
CA ARG A 97 -17.30 -9.15 -0.99
C ARG A 97 -17.03 -9.66 0.44
N TYR A 98 -18.14 -9.92 1.21
CA TYR A 98 -18.03 -10.40 2.59
C TYR A 98 -17.71 -11.89 2.70
N THR A 99 -18.13 -12.71 1.72
CA THR A 99 -17.78 -14.12 1.60
C THR A 99 -16.91 -14.37 0.38
N THR A 100 -16.12 -15.42 0.41
CA THR A 100 -15.20 -15.79 -0.67
C THR A 100 -15.93 -16.01 -1.99
N GLU A 101 -17.06 -16.72 -1.98
CA GLU A 101 -17.83 -17.02 -3.18
C GLU A 101 -18.35 -15.73 -3.83
N ALA A 102 -18.94 -14.83 -3.02
CA ALA A 102 -19.47 -13.56 -3.52
C ALA A 102 -18.33 -12.62 -4.00
N HIS A 103 -17.18 -12.64 -3.33
CA HIS A 103 -16.01 -11.88 -3.73
C HIS A 103 -15.43 -12.37 -5.07
N LEU A 104 -15.28 -13.69 -5.24
CA LEU A 104 -14.86 -14.29 -6.51
C LEU A 104 -15.87 -14.01 -7.63
N GLN A 105 -17.17 -14.01 -7.35
CA GLN A 105 -18.19 -13.62 -8.31
C GLN A 105 -18.03 -12.16 -8.75
N THR A 106 -17.77 -11.24 -7.82
CA THR A 106 -17.46 -9.83 -8.11
C THR A 106 -16.21 -9.69 -8.99
N ALA A 107 -15.14 -10.40 -8.65
CA ALA A 107 -13.90 -10.38 -9.43
C ALA A 107 -14.12 -10.92 -10.86
N LYS A 108 -14.97 -11.94 -11.01
CA LYS A 108 -15.38 -12.49 -12.32
C LYS A 108 -16.18 -11.48 -13.13
N GLU A 109 -17.18 -10.86 -12.54
CA GLU A 109 -18.03 -9.86 -13.20
C GLU A 109 -17.23 -8.64 -13.66
N HIS A 110 -16.16 -8.30 -12.93
CA HIS A 110 -15.23 -7.25 -13.29
C HIS A 110 -14.15 -7.68 -14.30
N GLY A 111 -14.13 -8.97 -14.72
CA GLY A 111 -13.24 -9.49 -15.78
C GLY A 111 -11.85 -9.89 -15.30
N PHE A 112 -11.57 -9.93 -13.98
CA PHE A 112 -10.24 -10.29 -13.49
C PHE A 112 -9.90 -11.76 -13.72
N LEU A 113 -10.89 -12.68 -13.66
CA LEU A 113 -10.70 -14.10 -13.93
C LEU A 113 -10.38 -14.40 -15.41
N ASP A 114 -10.63 -13.45 -16.31
CA ASP A 114 -10.31 -13.60 -17.73
C ASP A 114 -8.82 -13.32 -18.03
N ILE A 115 -8.10 -12.73 -17.09
CA ILE A 115 -6.69 -12.34 -17.32
C ILE A 115 -5.69 -13.13 -16.48
N ALA A 116 -6.09 -13.64 -15.32
CA ALA A 116 -5.25 -14.45 -14.42
C ALA A 116 -6.11 -15.19 -13.38
N ASP A 117 -5.49 -16.11 -12.65
CA ASP A 117 -6.08 -16.68 -11.43
C ASP A 117 -6.30 -15.60 -10.37
N VAL A 118 -7.40 -15.71 -9.63
CA VAL A 118 -7.75 -14.83 -8.51
C VAL A 118 -7.85 -15.64 -7.23
N ASP A 119 -7.08 -15.26 -6.22
CA ASP A 119 -7.06 -15.91 -4.90
C ASP A 119 -7.56 -14.94 -3.83
N ILE A 120 -8.58 -15.34 -3.10
CA ILE A 120 -9.04 -14.66 -1.89
C ILE A 120 -8.29 -15.28 -0.70
N MET A 121 -7.21 -14.63 -0.29
CA MET A 121 -6.20 -15.21 0.61
C MET A 121 -6.74 -15.67 1.97
N ASP A 122 -7.86 -15.16 2.43
CA ASP A 122 -8.53 -15.58 3.67
C ASP A 122 -9.70 -16.56 3.44
N ALA A 123 -9.77 -17.21 2.25
CA ALA A 123 -10.78 -18.19 1.91
C ALA A 123 -10.76 -19.43 2.83
N GLU A 124 -9.57 -19.88 3.19
CA GLU A 124 -9.35 -21.08 4.02
C GLU A 124 -8.88 -20.74 5.44
N GLY A 125 -9.06 -19.49 5.86
CA GLY A 125 -8.71 -19.03 7.18
C GLY A 125 -7.62 -17.95 7.20
N GLU A 126 -6.99 -17.79 8.35
CA GLU A 126 -6.06 -16.70 8.62
C GLU A 126 -4.84 -17.17 9.39
N ILE A 127 -3.75 -16.42 9.26
CA ILE A 127 -2.52 -16.59 10.04
C ILE A 127 -2.16 -15.28 10.73
N ILE A 128 -1.40 -15.39 11.81
CA ILE A 128 -0.84 -14.26 12.54
C ILE A 128 0.61 -14.06 12.12
N ILE A 129 0.94 -12.83 11.70
CA ILE A 129 2.31 -12.42 11.45
C ILE A 129 2.76 -11.36 12.46
N PRO A 130 4.06 -11.32 12.81
CA PRO A 130 4.57 -10.41 13.83
C PRO A 130 4.52 -8.95 13.37
N VAL A 131 4.33 -8.06 14.33
CA VAL A 131 4.38 -6.60 14.17
C VAL A 131 5.53 -6.06 15.04
N LYS A 132 6.36 -5.17 14.49
CA LYS A 132 7.44 -4.51 15.24
C LYS A 132 6.92 -3.36 16.10
N ASP A 133 6.11 -2.49 15.52
CA ASP A 133 5.46 -1.42 16.28
C ASP A 133 4.18 -1.95 16.94
N THR A 134 4.29 -2.28 18.21
CA THR A 134 3.18 -2.82 19.01
C THR A 134 2.43 -1.76 19.82
N THR A 135 2.49 -0.49 19.40
CA THR A 135 1.81 0.62 20.11
C THR A 135 0.31 0.36 20.21
N HIS A 136 -0.33 0.04 19.09
CA HIS A 136 -1.76 -0.22 19.01
C HIS A 136 -2.08 -1.70 18.77
N ILE A 137 -1.65 -2.24 17.64
CA ILE A 137 -1.84 -3.66 17.30
C ILE A 137 -0.66 -4.50 17.83
N LYS A 138 -0.92 -5.72 18.29
CA LYS A 138 0.12 -6.60 18.83
C LYS A 138 0.61 -7.65 17.84
N TYR A 139 -0.15 -7.86 16.80
CA TYR A 139 0.08 -8.77 15.69
C TYR A 139 -0.73 -8.28 14.48
N ASN A 140 -0.47 -8.85 13.31
CA ASN A 140 -1.32 -8.64 12.15
C ASN A 140 -1.99 -9.97 11.76
N ILE A 141 -3.30 -9.94 11.48
CA ILE A 141 -4.09 -11.11 11.09
C ILE A 141 -4.30 -11.01 9.57
N VAL A 142 -3.69 -11.92 8.84
CA VAL A 142 -3.70 -11.91 7.37
C VAL A 142 -4.31 -13.20 6.83
N GLY A 143 -4.69 -13.20 5.56
CA GLY A 143 -5.21 -14.43 4.92
C GLY A 143 -4.17 -15.54 4.94
N SER A 144 -4.60 -16.80 5.22
CA SER A 144 -3.69 -17.96 5.34
C SER A 144 -2.92 -18.23 4.05
N HIS A 145 -3.50 -17.94 2.89
CA HIS A 145 -2.85 -18.12 1.59
C HIS A 145 -1.70 -17.16 1.32
N LEU A 146 -1.48 -16.13 2.17
CA LEU A 146 -0.26 -15.31 2.08
C LEU A 146 1.00 -16.18 2.10
N ALA A 147 0.96 -17.31 2.81
CA ALA A 147 2.05 -18.27 2.91
C ALA A 147 2.38 -19.02 1.59
N ASN A 148 1.50 -18.95 0.59
CA ASN A 148 1.70 -19.57 -0.70
C ASN A 148 2.57 -18.74 -1.67
N TYR A 149 2.90 -17.50 -1.28
CA TYR A 149 3.58 -16.54 -2.15
C TYR A 149 4.99 -16.22 -1.66
N ASP A 150 5.92 -16.22 -2.62
CA ASP A 150 7.33 -15.89 -2.38
C ASP A 150 7.64 -14.41 -2.64
N TYR A 151 6.80 -13.75 -3.44
CA TYR A 151 6.99 -12.37 -3.90
C TYR A 151 5.64 -11.65 -4.00
N MET A 152 5.62 -10.34 -3.67
CA MET A 152 4.41 -9.52 -3.84
C MET A 152 4.68 -8.31 -4.74
N ILE A 153 3.79 -8.08 -5.68
CA ILE A 153 3.64 -6.81 -6.38
C ILE A 153 2.41 -6.10 -5.79
N ASN A 154 2.66 -5.10 -4.97
CA ASN A 154 1.60 -4.27 -4.40
C ASN A 154 1.20 -3.23 -5.46
N LEU A 155 0.17 -3.55 -6.25
CA LEU A 155 -0.36 -2.73 -7.34
C LEU A 155 -1.62 -2.02 -6.85
N ALA A 156 -1.46 -0.80 -6.37
CA ALA A 156 -2.54 -0.01 -5.82
C ALA A 156 -3.12 0.97 -6.84
N HIS A 157 -4.42 1.16 -6.79
CA HIS A 157 -5.09 2.31 -7.36
C HIS A 157 -5.03 3.45 -6.34
N PHE A 158 -4.35 4.56 -6.67
CA PHE A 158 -4.28 5.73 -5.80
C PHE A 158 -5.54 6.58 -5.94
N LYS A 159 -6.21 6.90 -4.84
CA LYS A 159 -7.47 7.68 -4.79
C LYS A 159 -7.78 8.14 -3.37
N GLY A 160 -8.87 8.88 -3.19
CA GLY A 160 -9.41 9.21 -1.87
C GLY A 160 -9.91 7.98 -1.10
N HIS A 161 -10.07 8.13 0.20
CA HIS A 161 -10.62 7.11 1.07
C HIS A 161 -11.39 7.72 2.25
N GLY A 162 -12.62 7.25 2.49
CA GLY A 162 -13.51 7.82 3.50
C GLY A 162 -12.99 7.81 4.94
N MET A 163 -12.16 6.82 5.30
CA MET A 163 -11.58 6.71 6.64
C MET A 163 -10.09 7.07 6.67
N GLY A 164 -9.28 6.58 5.73
CA GLY A 164 -7.84 6.80 5.75
C GLY A 164 -7.37 8.06 5.01
N GLY A 165 -8.28 8.89 4.48
CA GLY A 165 -7.94 10.07 3.70
C GLY A 165 -7.61 9.75 2.26
N PHE A 166 -6.66 8.86 2.01
CA PHE A 166 -6.33 8.30 0.70
C PHE A 166 -6.09 6.78 0.77
N GLY A 167 -6.10 6.14 -0.39
CA GLY A 167 -5.70 4.76 -0.56
C GLY A 167 -4.57 4.69 -1.58
N GLY A 168 -3.39 4.31 -1.12
CA GLY A 168 -2.19 4.01 -1.89
C GLY A 168 -1.62 2.66 -1.48
N VAL A 169 -0.32 2.44 -1.71
CA VAL A 169 0.32 1.15 -1.43
C VAL A 169 0.36 0.82 0.06
N LEU A 170 0.51 1.80 0.96
CA LEU A 170 0.47 1.56 2.40
C LEU A 170 -0.88 0.99 2.84
N LYS A 171 -1.99 1.56 2.35
CA LYS A 171 -3.33 1.04 2.64
C LYS A 171 -3.58 -0.31 1.96
N ASN A 172 -3.13 -0.48 0.70
CA ASN A 172 -3.36 -1.72 -0.05
C ASN A 172 -2.65 -2.91 0.61
N GLN A 173 -1.46 -2.72 1.18
CA GLN A 173 -0.77 -3.82 1.86
C GLN A 173 -1.18 -3.99 3.33
N SER A 174 -1.67 -2.96 4.02
CA SER A 174 -2.19 -3.11 5.38
C SER A 174 -3.60 -3.71 5.36
N ILE A 175 -4.60 -2.88 5.04
CA ILE A 175 -6.02 -3.30 5.02
C ILE A 175 -6.28 -4.34 3.92
N GLY A 176 -5.62 -4.22 2.76
CA GLY A 176 -5.88 -5.13 1.64
C GLY A 176 -5.39 -6.55 1.85
N VAL A 177 -4.30 -6.76 2.60
CA VAL A 177 -3.73 -8.09 2.91
C VAL A 177 -4.30 -8.69 4.20
N ALA A 178 -4.78 -7.84 5.11
CA ALA A 178 -5.43 -8.30 6.33
C ALA A 178 -6.68 -9.13 6.00
N SER A 179 -6.93 -10.21 6.74
CA SER A 179 -8.19 -10.97 6.69
C SER A 179 -9.38 -10.11 7.11
N GLY A 180 -10.60 -10.62 6.98
CA GLY A 180 -11.78 -9.90 7.50
C GLY A 180 -11.65 -9.51 8.98
N ASN A 181 -11.14 -10.40 9.82
CA ASN A 181 -10.85 -10.14 11.23
C ASN A 181 -9.67 -9.18 11.40
N GLY A 182 -8.62 -9.33 10.61
CA GLY A 182 -7.47 -8.42 10.61
C GLY A 182 -7.85 -6.99 10.24
N LYS A 183 -8.76 -6.82 9.29
CA LYS A 183 -9.31 -5.50 8.95
C LYS A 183 -10.03 -4.88 10.16
N ALA A 184 -10.85 -5.65 10.89
CA ALA A 184 -11.50 -5.18 12.11
C ALA A 184 -10.47 -4.76 13.17
N TYR A 185 -9.42 -5.58 13.35
CA TYR A 185 -8.37 -5.33 14.33
C TYR A 185 -7.59 -4.04 14.03
N ILE A 186 -7.23 -3.81 12.78
CA ILE A 186 -6.54 -2.57 12.37
C ILE A 186 -7.46 -1.35 12.50
N HIS A 187 -8.71 -1.43 12.02
CA HIS A 187 -9.65 -0.31 12.08
C HIS A 187 -10.03 0.11 13.49
N THR A 188 -9.93 -0.80 14.45
CA THR A 188 -10.23 -0.53 15.86
C THR A 188 -8.98 -0.33 16.72
N ALA A 189 -7.83 -0.11 16.08
CA ALA A 189 -6.54 0.09 16.74
C ALA A 189 -6.24 -1.00 17.79
N GLY A 190 -6.43 -2.28 17.42
CA GLY A 190 -6.10 -3.43 18.24
C GLY A 190 -7.13 -3.80 19.32
N VAL A 191 -8.33 -3.23 19.28
CA VAL A 191 -9.35 -3.50 20.30
C VAL A 191 -10.28 -4.65 19.94
N ILE A 192 -10.70 -4.77 18.68
CA ILE A 192 -11.63 -5.80 18.18
C ILE A 192 -10.94 -6.60 17.08
N ASP A 193 -10.84 -7.91 17.25
CA ASP A 193 -10.23 -8.87 16.33
C ASP A 193 -11.24 -9.81 15.65
N THR A 194 -12.51 -9.41 15.62
CA THR A 194 -13.61 -10.13 14.96
C THR A 194 -14.43 -9.16 14.13
N LYS A 195 -14.61 -9.46 12.83
CA LYS A 195 -15.27 -8.57 11.87
C LYS A 195 -16.73 -8.29 12.24
N GLU A 196 -17.43 -9.24 12.87
CA GLU A 196 -18.82 -9.10 13.31
C GLU A 196 -19.01 -8.02 14.38
N LYS A 197 -17.97 -7.77 15.20
CA LYS A 197 -17.98 -6.78 16.28
C LYS A 197 -17.27 -5.48 15.94
N MET A 198 -16.73 -5.35 14.74
CA MET A 198 -15.95 -4.16 14.33
C MET A 198 -16.73 -2.86 14.59
N TRP A 199 -18.03 -2.86 14.33
CA TRP A 199 -18.89 -1.68 14.46
C TRP A 199 -19.05 -1.19 15.90
N ASP A 200 -18.83 -2.05 16.91
CA ASP A 200 -18.92 -1.68 18.33
C ASP A 200 -17.86 -0.64 18.72
N ARG A 201 -16.76 -0.58 17.97
CA ARG A 201 -15.63 0.29 18.27
C ARG A 201 -15.23 1.24 17.14
N LEU A 202 -15.55 0.93 15.89
CA LEU A 202 -15.07 1.61 14.69
C LEU A 202 -15.17 3.15 14.77
N PHE A 203 -16.35 3.66 15.13
CA PHE A 203 -16.63 5.11 15.15
C PHE A 203 -16.09 5.84 16.39
N THR A 204 -15.55 5.12 17.36
CA THR A 204 -14.94 5.69 18.58
C THR A 204 -13.43 5.48 18.61
N THR A 205 -12.85 4.89 17.56
CA THR A 205 -11.41 4.77 17.41
C THR A 205 -10.82 6.12 17.01
N GLU A 206 -9.78 6.55 17.73
CA GLU A 206 -9.05 7.77 17.38
C GLU A 206 -8.45 7.64 15.97
N GLN A 207 -8.59 8.71 15.17
CA GLN A 207 -8.18 8.71 13.76
C GLN A 207 -6.70 8.35 13.58
N ASP A 208 -5.83 8.97 14.38
CA ASP A 208 -4.39 8.76 14.28
C ASP A 208 -4.00 7.35 14.75
N HIS A 209 -4.66 6.79 15.77
CA HIS A 209 -4.43 5.40 16.21
C HIS A 209 -4.79 4.38 15.11
N PHE A 210 -5.84 4.64 14.34
CA PHE A 210 -6.18 3.82 13.17
C PHE A 210 -5.09 3.92 12.09
N LEU A 211 -4.62 5.12 11.76
CA LEU A 211 -3.58 5.33 10.74
C LEU A 211 -2.22 4.74 11.17
N GLU A 212 -1.86 4.86 12.45
CA GLU A 212 -0.67 4.22 13.02
C GLU A 212 -0.76 2.70 12.98
N SER A 213 -1.94 2.14 13.28
CA SER A 213 -2.19 0.69 13.14
C SER A 213 -2.06 0.21 11.70
N MET A 214 -2.51 1.02 10.73
CA MET A 214 -2.30 0.73 9.31
C MET A 214 -0.81 0.72 8.96
N ALA A 215 -0.04 1.69 9.43
CA ALA A 215 1.41 1.75 9.18
C ALA A 215 2.14 0.54 9.77
N ALA A 216 1.81 0.16 11.01
CA ALA A 216 2.38 -1.02 11.66
C ALA A 216 2.01 -2.34 10.92
N ALA A 217 0.76 -2.47 10.47
CA ALA A 217 0.32 -3.61 9.66
C ALA A 217 1.01 -3.63 8.29
N ALA A 218 1.20 -2.47 7.64
CA ALA A 218 1.95 -2.37 6.40
C ALA A 218 3.41 -2.81 6.58
N GLN A 219 4.05 -2.39 7.68
CA GLN A 219 5.41 -2.82 8.01
C GLN A 219 5.49 -4.34 8.19
N SER A 220 4.53 -4.96 8.86
CA SER A 220 4.54 -6.41 9.08
C SER A 220 4.49 -7.22 7.78
N VAL A 221 3.73 -6.76 6.78
CA VAL A 221 3.70 -7.39 5.45
C VAL A 221 4.99 -7.15 4.68
N HIS A 222 5.58 -5.95 4.75
CA HIS A 222 6.89 -5.66 4.19
C HIS A 222 7.98 -6.57 4.77
N ASP A 223 7.98 -6.73 6.09
CA ASP A 223 8.95 -7.59 6.79
C ASP A 223 8.74 -9.07 6.44
N TYR A 224 7.50 -9.52 6.29
CA TYR A 224 7.17 -10.87 5.86
C TYR A 224 7.80 -11.22 4.50
N PHE A 225 7.80 -10.31 3.56
CA PHE A 225 8.48 -10.43 2.27
C PHE A 225 9.96 -10.04 2.36
N LYS A 226 10.70 -10.67 3.28
CA LYS A 226 12.15 -10.53 3.49
C LYS A 226 12.61 -9.10 3.71
N ASN A 227 11.93 -8.37 4.60
CA ASN A 227 12.22 -6.97 4.89
C ASN A 227 12.30 -6.11 3.62
N GLY A 228 11.36 -6.32 2.69
CA GLY A 228 11.25 -5.55 1.47
C GLY A 228 11.98 -6.09 0.24
N ASP A 229 12.83 -7.11 0.38
CA ASP A 229 13.57 -7.67 -0.77
C ASP A 229 12.64 -8.36 -1.78
N ASN A 230 11.52 -8.91 -1.32
CA ASN A 230 10.56 -9.67 -2.12
C ASN A 230 9.21 -8.96 -2.29
N ILE A 231 9.18 -7.64 -2.21
CA ILE A 231 7.98 -6.83 -2.48
C ILE A 231 8.35 -5.57 -3.24
N ILE A 232 7.51 -5.16 -4.18
CA ILE A 232 7.59 -3.86 -4.85
C ILE A 232 6.23 -3.17 -4.84
N TYR A 233 6.25 -1.89 -5.10
CA TYR A 233 5.13 -1.00 -4.94
C TYR A 233 4.86 -0.23 -6.22
N ILE A 234 3.61 -0.21 -6.65
CA ILE A 234 3.14 0.55 -7.81
C ILE A 234 1.83 1.25 -7.44
N ASN A 235 1.74 2.56 -7.67
CA ASN A 235 0.51 3.33 -7.61
C ASN A 235 0.09 3.76 -9.02
N VAL A 236 -1.14 3.44 -9.40
CA VAL A 236 -1.77 3.98 -10.61
C VAL A 236 -2.66 5.15 -10.20
N MET A 237 -2.35 6.34 -10.72
CA MET A 237 -3.00 7.60 -10.39
C MET A 237 -3.96 8.01 -11.52
N ASN A 238 -5.00 7.21 -11.74
CA ASN A 238 -6.09 7.46 -12.67
C ASN A 238 -7.43 7.43 -11.94
N ASN A 239 -8.48 7.99 -12.54
CA ASN A 239 -9.81 8.03 -11.93
C ASN A 239 -9.77 8.50 -10.47
N LEU A 240 -9.07 9.62 -10.22
CA LEU A 240 -8.72 10.12 -8.88
C LEU A 240 -9.95 10.66 -8.14
N SER A 241 -10.87 9.76 -7.79
CA SER A 241 -12.06 10.04 -7.00
C SER A 241 -11.73 10.33 -5.52
N VAL A 242 -12.58 11.07 -4.84
CA VAL A 242 -12.56 11.22 -3.38
C VAL A 242 -12.95 9.94 -2.64
N ASP A 243 -13.58 8.99 -3.34
CA ASP A 243 -14.04 7.72 -2.79
C ASP A 243 -13.15 6.57 -3.26
N CYS A 244 -13.10 5.50 -2.47
CA CYS A 244 -12.32 4.32 -2.81
C CYS A 244 -13.11 3.30 -3.64
N ASP A 245 -12.40 2.32 -4.20
CA ASP A 245 -12.98 1.21 -4.96
C ASP A 245 -13.91 0.32 -4.11
N CYS A 246 -13.96 0.53 -2.79
CA CYS A 246 -14.90 -0.11 -1.88
C CYS A 246 -16.26 0.60 -1.83
N SER A 247 -16.51 1.59 -2.68
CA SER A 247 -17.82 2.22 -2.89
C SER A 247 -18.46 1.68 -4.15
N ALA A 248 -19.71 1.20 -4.05
CA ALA A 248 -20.52 0.82 -5.21
C ALA A 248 -20.91 2.05 -6.07
N HIS A 249 -20.97 3.22 -5.46
CA HIS A 249 -21.34 4.49 -6.09
C HIS A 249 -20.31 5.57 -5.75
N PRO A 250 -19.06 5.45 -6.27
CA PRO A 250 -18.03 6.45 -6.01
C PRO A 250 -18.37 7.76 -6.72
N ALA A 251 -18.00 8.87 -6.11
CA ALA A 251 -18.06 10.17 -6.76
C ALA A 251 -17.19 10.19 -8.04
N ASP A 252 -17.59 10.99 -9.01
CA ASP A 252 -16.77 11.21 -10.20
C ASP A 252 -15.47 11.93 -9.84
N PRO A 253 -14.35 11.60 -10.48
CA PRO A 253 -13.12 12.36 -10.36
C PRO A 253 -13.33 13.82 -10.78
N THR A 254 -12.78 14.75 -10.00
CA THR A 254 -12.80 16.19 -10.32
C THR A 254 -11.49 16.68 -10.90
N MET A 255 -10.47 15.82 -10.92
CA MET A 255 -9.14 16.13 -11.43
C MET A 255 -8.72 15.14 -12.52
N LYS A 256 -7.78 15.57 -13.35
CA LYS A 256 -7.18 14.72 -14.39
C LYS A 256 -6.31 13.62 -13.79
N ASP A 257 -6.13 12.57 -14.55
CA ASP A 257 -5.17 11.50 -14.25
C ASP A 257 -3.74 12.06 -14.23
N ILE A 258 -2.86 11.46 -13.41
CA ILE A 258 -1.49 11.96 -13.23
C ILE A 258 -0.46 11.04 -13.89
N GLY A 259 -0.59 9.72 -13.71
CA GLY A 259 0.39 8.75 -14.24
C GLY A 259 0.47 7.48 -13.42
N ILE A 260 1.53 6.71 -13.67
CA ILE A 260 1.85 5.50 -12.93
C ILE A 260 3.21 5.69 -12.26
N LEU A 261 3.29 5.41 -10.96
CA LEU A 261 4.52 5.53 -10.19
C LEU A 261 4.91 4.18 -9.58
N ALA A 262 6.22 3.91 -9.47
CA ALA A 262 6.73 2.71 -8.84
C ALA A 262 7.98 2.96 -7.99
N SER A 263 8.10 2.24 -6.87
CA SER A 263 9.26 2.30 -5.99
C SER A 263 9.48 0.97 -5.27
N LYS A 264 10.66 0.80 -4.68
CA LYS A 264 10.95 -0.25 -3.68
C LYS A 264 10.64 0.22 -2.25
N ASP A 265 10.35 1.51 -2.07
CA ASP A 265 10.03 2.13 -0.79
C ASP A 265 8.56 2.59 -0.82
N PRO A 266 7.67 2.00 0.01
CA PRO A 266 6.25 2.32 -0.01
C PRO A 266 5.95 3.72 0.56
N VAL A 267 6.79 4.20 1.48
CA VAL A 267 6.66 5.53 2.11
C VAL A 267 6.98 6.61 1.10
N ALA A 268 8.11 6.46 0.39
CA ALA A 268 8.52 7.35 -0.70
C ALA A 268 7.46 7.43 -1.80
N LEU A 269 6.88 6.27 -2.16
CA LEU A 269 5.89 6.20 -3.23
C LEU A 269 4.59 6.91 -2.87
N ASP A 270 4.01 6.63 -1.70
CA ASP A 270 2.77 7.30 -1.27
C ASP A 270 3.00 8.79 -1.01
N GLN A 271 4.19 9.18 -0.48
CA GLN A 271 4.58 10.59 -0.35
C GLN A 271 4.60 11.31 -1.69
N ALA A 272 5.24 10.72 -2.71
CA ALA A 272 5.30 11.29 -4.05
C ALA A 272 3.90 11.46 -4.66
N CYS A 273 3.03 10.47 -4.51
CA CYS A 273 1.65 10.54 -5.01
C CYS A 273 0.85 11.65 -4.34
N VAL A 274 0.94 11.80 -3.00
CA VAL A 274 0.26 12.89 -2.27
C VAL A 274 0.78 14.24 -2.71
N GLU A 275 2.10 14.41 -2.85
CA GLU A 275 2.70 15.68 -3.30
C GLU A 275 2.27 16.04 -4.72
N LEU A 276 2.17 15.08 -5.63
CA LEU A 276 1.68 15.32 -6.99
C LEU A 276 0.22 15.77 -6.99
N VAL A 277 -0.66 15.21 -6.16
CA VAL A 277 -2.04 15.68 -6.00
C VAL A 277 -2.06 17.12 -5.44
N PHE A 278 -1.22 17.42 -4.46
CA PHE A 278 -1.18 18.72 -3.80
C PHE A 278 -0.55 19.81 -4.70
N ALA A 279 0.27 19.41 -5.67
CA ALA A 279 0.91 20.32 -6.63
C ALA A 279 0.02 20.69 -7.84
N VAL A 280 -1.15 20.04 -8.00
CA VAL A 280 -2.07 20.36 -9.10
C VAL A 280 -2.53 21.81 -8.97
N VAL A 281 -2.32 22.59 -10.04
CA VAL A 281 -2.87 23.93 -10.15
C VAL A 281 -4.31 23.80 -10.67
N PRO A 282 -5.32 24.24 -9.91
CA PRO A 282 -6.71 24.13 -10.34
C PRO A 282 -6.98 24.87 -11.64
N GLU A 283 -7.68 24.20 -12.56
CA GLU A 283 -8.18 24.75 -13.82
C GLU A 283 -9.52 24.07 -14.16
N GLU A 284 -10.22 24.53 -15.20
CA GLU A 284 -11.47 23.89 -15.64
C GLU A 284 -11.26 22.41 -15.97
N GLY A 285 -12.03 21.54 -15.31
CA GLY A 285 -11.93 20.07 -15.45
C GLY A 285 -10.68 19.43 -14.80
N ASN A 286 -9.98 20.19 -13.93
CA ASN A 286 -8.84 19.67 -13.18
C ASN A 286 -8.74 20.32 -11.80
N ASP A 287 -9.61 19.89 -10.87
CA ASP A 287 -9.67 20.40 -9.50
C ASP A 287 -9.35 19.31 -8.48
N SER A 288 -8.17 19.43 -7.88
CA SER A 288 -7.71 18.53 -6.81
C SER A 288 -8.22 18.89 -5.41
N ALA A 289 -8.89 20.04 -5.24
CA ALA A 289 -9.30 20.52 -3.92
C ALA A 289 -10.19 19.53 -3.15
N PRO A 290 -11.18 18.85 -3.76
CA PRO A 290 -11.99 17.85 -3.04
C PRO A 290 -11.17 16.66 -2.53
N LEU A 291 -10.19 16.18 -3.31
CA LEU A 291 -9.32 15.09 -2.89
C LEU A 291 -8.33 15.55 -1.79
N ILE A 292 -7.78 16.74 -1.91
CA ILE A 292 -6.92 17.35 -0.88
C ILE A 292 -7.71 17.50 0.45
N GLU A 293 -8.94 17.97 0.39
CA GLU A 293 -9.80 18.12 1.57
C GLU A 293 -10.09 16.75 2.21
N ARG A 294 -10.37 15.70 1.40
CA ARG A 294 -10.54 14.33 1.89
C ARG A 294 -9.29 13.85 2.61
N ILE A 295 -8.10 14.08 2.05
CA ILE A 295 -6.83 13.69 2.65
C ILE A 295 -6.61 14.44 3.97
N LYS A 296 -6.82 15.75 3.99
CA LYS A 296 -6.61 16.59 5.18
C LYS A 296 -7.63 16.32 6.29
N SER A 297 -8.92 16.25 5.97
CA SER A 297 -9.98 16.03 6.97
C SER A 297 -9.91 14.67 7.67
N ARG A 298 -9.14 13.73 7.09
CA ARG A 298 -8.90 12.40 7.67
C ARG A 298 -7.47 12.23 8.19
N HIS A 299 -6.70 13.31 8.34
CA HIS A 299 -5.28 13.28 8.71
C HIS A 299 -4.46 12.30 7.83
N GLY A 300 -4.87 12.14 6.56
CA GLY A 300 -4.40 11.03 5.71
C GLY A 300 -2.90 10.92 5.56
N THR A 301 -2.13 12.03 5.65
CA THR A 301 -0.66 11.99 5.59
C THR A 301 -0.02 11.41 6.84
N HIS A 302 -0.74 11.30 7.97
CA HIS A 302 -0.22 10.76 9.22
C HIS A 302 0.26 9.30 9.09
N ILE A 303 -0.37 8.49 8.21
CA ILE A 303 0.11 7.12 7.94
C ILE A 303 1.53 7.13 7.36
N ILE A 304 1.85 8.10 6.48
CA ILE A 304 3.17 8.25 5.86
C ILE A 304 4.19 8.67 6.93
N ASP A 305 3.82 9.67 7.76
CA ASP A 305 4.68 10.17 8.85
C ASP A 305 5.00 9.07 9.85
N HIS A 306 3.98 8.28 10.24
CA HIS A 306 4.19 7.17 11.17
C HIS A 306 4.97 6.01 10.54
N ALA A 307 4.72 5.68 9.27
CA ALA A 307 5.46 4.66 8.53
C ALA A 307 6.97 5.01 8.45
N GLU A 308 7.32 6.28 8.19
CA GLU A 308 8.73 6.73 8.27
C GLU A 308 9.28 6.63 9.70
N LYS A 309 8.51 7.07 10.71
CA LYS A 309 8.90 7.03 12.12
C LYS A 309 9.24 5.62 12.61
N ILE A 310 8.47 4.62 12.19
CA ILE A 310 8.72 3.21 12.57
C ILE A 310 9.75 2.51 11.68
N GLY A 311 10.33 3.21 10.68
CA GLY A 311 11.40 2.71 9.84
C GLY A 311 10.96 1.79 8.70
N LEU A 312 9.70 1.90 8.22
CA LEU A 312 9.23 1.16 7.04
C LEU A 312 9.86 1.67 5.75
N GLY A 313 10.15 2.97 5.67
CA GLY A 313 10.74 3.60 4.51
C GLY A 313 11.11 5.06 4.80
N SER A 314 11.27 5.87 3.75
CA SER A 314 11.63 7.29 3.86
C SER A 314 10.76 8.17 2.99
N LYS A 315 10.36 9.34 3.50
CA LYS A 315 9.68 10.38 2.72
C LYS A 315 10.61 11.09 1.73
N LYS A 316 11.94 10.91 1.88
CA LYS A 316 12.91 11.49 0.95
C LYS A 316 13.05 10.61 -0.28
N TYR A 317 12.78 11.17 -1.44
CA TYR A 317 12.85 10.46 -2.71
C TYR A 317 13.43 11.33 -3.83
N GLU A 318 13.87 10.66 -4.88
CA GLU A 318 14.18 11.22 -6.20
C GLU A 318 13.09 10.77 -7.16
N LEU A 319 12.36 11.72 -7.76
CA LEU A 319 11.39 11.42 -8.81
C LEU A 319 12.11 11.29 -10.16
N VAL A 320 12.04 10.10 -10.76
CA VAL A 320 12.68 9.76 -12.03
C VAL A 320 11.62 9.62 -13.10
N ASN A 321 11.48 10.64 -13.98
CA ASN A 321 10.61 10.53 -15.16
C ASN A 321 11.25 9.56 -16.17
N ILE A 322 10.44 8.61 -16.70
CA ILE A 322 10.87 7.60 -17.67
C ILE A 322 10.12 7.68 -19.01
N ASP A 323 9.40 8.80 -19.27
CA ASP A 323 8.72 9.06 -20.56
C ASP A 323 9.69 9.20 -21.73
#